data_753e044f2c0760afb2e428b0a8d51241
#
_entry.id   753e044f2c0760afb2e428b0a8d51241
#
_cell.length_a   1.000
_cell.length_b   1.000
_cell.length_c   1.000
_cell.angle_alpha   90.00
_cell.angle_beta   90.00
_cell.angle_gamma   90.00
#
_symmetry.space_group_name_H-M   'P 1'
#
loop_
_entity.id
_entity.type
_entity.pdbx_description
1 polymer ?
#
loop_
_entity_poly.entity_id
_entity_poly.type
_entity_poly.pdbx_seq_one_letter_code
_entity_poly.pdbx_strand_id
1 'polypeptide(L)'
;HKRARRILYLVDRNSLGQQTADAIKDNKIGNLSIASIYGVKELKDKLPDASTKIQIATVQGMIKRLFYNDDKEEKPSVGQYDFIIIDEAHRGYAEDKELSEKEYHFYDQNDYVSQYRRVVDYFDATAIGMTATPALQTTDIFGKPVYSYSYQQAVLDNYLVDHDAPTIIKTKLSQEGIHFKKGAEIDLFDQSSESIKSEKLPDNMNFEVKDFNKRVITESFNRVVCDYLAQNCLNPNDPELGKTLIFAATDSHADMVVRLLKESFKNAG
;
A
#
# COMPACT_ATOMS: atom_id res chain seq x y z
N HIS A 1 -20.52 -26.03 -3.86
CA HIS A 1 -20.63 -26.97 -2.72
C HIS A 1 -21.73 -26.59 -1.69
N LYS A 2 -22.45 -25.48 -1.86
CA LYS A 2 -23.51 -24.97 -0.96
C LYS A 2 -23.10 -24.85 0.52
N ARG A 3 -21.81 -24.60 0.80
CA ARG A 3 -21.29 -24.43 2.17
C ARG A 3 -21.43 -23.00 2.70
N ALA A 4 -21.58 -22.02 1.82
CA ALA A 4 -21.84 -20.64 2.16
C ALA A 4 -23.02 -20.10 1.35
N ARG A 5 -23.89 -19.33 1.98
CA ARG A 5 -25.01 -18.65 1.35
C ARG A 5 -24.56 -17.27 0.86
N ARG A 6 -23.73 -16.58 1.66
CA ARG A 6 -23.25 -15.24 1.36
C ARG A 6 -21.85 -15.03 1.90
N ILE A 7 -21.01 -14.37 1.10
CA ILE A 7 -19.61 -14.07 1.38
C ILE A 7 -19.44 -12.56 1.38
N LEU A 8 -18.79 -12.02 2.40
CA LEU A 8 -18.29 -10.66 2.44
C LEU A 8 -16.80 -10.66 2.05
N TYR A 9 -16.44 -9.93 1.01
CA TYR A 9 -15.06 -9.73 0.62
C TYR A 9 -14.64 -8.30 1.00
N LEU A 10 -13.71 -8.18 1.92
CA LEU A 10 -13.22 -6.91 2.43
C LEU A 10 -11.87 -6.56 1.79
N VAL A 11 -11.79 -5.34 1.30
CA VAL A 11 -10.57 -4.75 0.74
C VAL A 11 -10.19 -3.50 1.53
N ASP A 12 -8.92 -3.13 1.44
CA ASP A 12 -8.41 -1.94 2.10
C ASP A 12 -8.82 -0.66 1.36
N ARG A 13 -8.70 -0.63 0.02
CA ARG A 13 -8.91 0.56 -0.81
C ARG A 13 -9.99 0.36 -1.87
N ASN A 14 -10.66 1.47 -2.23
CA ASN A 14 -11.68 1.46 -3.27
C ASN A 14 -11.17 0.96 -4.63
N SER A 15 -9.92 1.31 -5.01
CA SER A 15 -9.32 0.85 -6.26
C SER A 15 -9.15 -0.67 -6.30
N LEU A 16 -8.72 -1.28 -5.20
CA LEU A 16 -8.62 -2.73 -5.07
C LEU A 16 -9.99 -3.39 -5.12
N GLY A 17 -11.00 -2.76 -4.51
CA GLY A 17 -12.38 -3.25 -4.55
C GLY A 17 -12.95 -3.30 -5.95
N GLN A 18 -12.68 -2.30 -6.78
CA GLN A 18 -13.13 -2.31 -8.17
C GLN A 18 -12.41 -3.40 -8.99
N GLN A 19 -11.09 -3.50 -8.86
CA GLN A 19 -10.30 -4.56 -9.50
C GLN A 19 -10.77 -5.97 -9.09
N THR A 20 -11.06 -6.15 -7.81
CA THR A 20 -11.60 -7.43 -7.29
C THR A 20 -12.98 -7.73 -7.88
N ALA A 21 -13.86 -6.72 -7.97
CA ALA A 21 -15.18 -6.87 -8.57
C ALA A 21 -15.08 -7.29 -10.03
N ASP A 22 -14.23 -6.62 -10.80
CA ASP A 22 -14.01 -6.91 -12.21
C ASP A 22 -13.40 -8.30 -12.38
N ALA A 23 -12.37 -8.65 -11.60
CA ALA A 23 -11.78 -9.99 -11.62
C ALA A 23 -12.79 -11.09 -11.30
N ILE A 24 -13.65 -10.90 -10.30
CA ILE A 24 -14.70 -11.88 -9.96
C ILE A 24 -15.73 -11.98 -11.08
N LYS A 25 -16.11 -10.90 -11.73
CA LYS A 25 -17.08 -10.90 -12.84
C LYS A 25 -16.53 -11.59 -14.08
N ASP A 26 -15.26 -11.36 -14.40
CA ASP A 26 -14.62 -11.84 -15.61
C ASP A 26 -14.17 -13.30 -15.51
N ASN A 27 -13.85 -13.78 -14.28
CA ASN A 27 -13.47 -15.16 -14.06
C ASN A 27 -14.64 -16.12 -14.31
N LYS A 28 -14.29 -17.30 -14.81
CA LYS A 28 -15.26 -18.34 -15.21
C LYS A 28 -15.14 -19.59 -14.34
N ILE A 29 -16.30 -20.19 -14.07
CA ILE A 29 -16.39 -21.55 -13.54
C ILE A 29 -16.93 -22.41 -14.69
N GLY A 30 -16.06 -23.20 -15.32
CA GLY A 30 -16.37 -23.85 -16.58
C GLY A 30 -16.56 -22.81 -17.69
N ASN A 31 -17.72 -22.80 -18.34
CA ASN A 31 -18.03 -21.86 -19.42
C ASN A 31 -18.83 -20.63 -18.99
N LEU A 32 -19.17 -20.52 -17.70
CA LEU A 32 -20.01 -19.45 -17.16
C LEU A 32 -19.19 -18.50 -16.30
N SER A 33 -19.40 -17.19 -16.43
CA SER A 33 -18.78 -16.21 -15.55
C SER A 33 -19.33 -16.35 -14.13
N ILE A 34 -18.50 -16.04 -13.13
CA ILE A 34 -18.95 -16.07 -11.72
C ILE A 34 -20.16 -15.15 -11.54
N ALA A 35 -20.15 -13.98 -12.15
CA ALA A 35 -21.25 -13.02 -12.06
C ALA A 35 -22.57 -13.54 -12.69
N SER A 36 -22.51 -14.44 -13.68
CA SER A 36 -23.71 -15.06 -14.27
C SER A 36 -24.31 -16.15 -13.39
N ILE A 37 -23.51 -16.72 -12.49
CA ILE A 37 -23.93 -17.81 -11.58
C ILE A 37 -24.38 -17.23 -10.22
N TYR A 38 -23.70 -16.19 -9.74
CA TYR A 38 -23.87 -15.61 -8.41
C TYR A 38 -24.10 -14.10 -8.50
N GLY A 39 -25.06 -13.59 -7.74
CA GLY A 39 -25.21 -12.13 -7.59
C GLY A 39 -23.97 -11.57 -6.88
N VAL A 40 -23.33 -10.58 -7.52
CA VAL A 40 -22.18 -9.83 -6.98
C VAL A 40 -22.57 -8.39 -6.75
N LYS A 41 -22.38 -7.88 -5.53
CA LYS A 41 -22.58 -6.48 -5.17
C LYS A 41 -21.23 -5.79 -4.95
N GLU A 42 -21.15 -4.57 -5.45
CA GLU A 42 -19.93 -3.77 -5.42
C GLU A 42 -19.88 -2.85 -4.19
N LEU A 43 -18.79 -2.10 -4.08
CA LEU A 43 -18.52 -1.16 -3.00
C LEU A 43 -19.63 -0.14 -2.73
N LYS A 44 -20.33 0.31 -3.77
CA LYS A 44 -21.39 1.33 -3.70
C LYS A 44 -22.72 0.78 -3.21
N ASP A 45 -22.91 -0.52 -3.30
CA ASP A 45 -24.16 -1.16 -2.92
C ASP A 45 -24.22 -1.32 -1.40
N LYS A 46 -25.23 -0.75 -0.78
CA LYS A 46 -25.32 -0.71 0.69
C LYS A 46 -25.64 -2.06 1.30
N LEU A 47 -26.67 -2.73 0.83
CA LEU A 47 -27.10 -4.03 1.34
C LEU A 47 -27.26 -5.04 0.20
N PRO A 48 -26.92 -6.30 0.46
CA PRO A 48 -27.16 -7.37 -0.49
C PRO A 48 -28.64 -7.74 -0.52
N ASP A 49 -29.17 -7.95 -1.73
CA ASP A 49 -30.49 -8.56 -1.93
C ASP A 49 -30.45 -10.09 -1.76
N ALA A 50 -31.61 -10.74 -1.90
CA ALA A 50 -31.72 -12.19 -1.73
C ALA A 50 -30.86 -13.00 -2.73
N SER A 51 -30.60 -12.46 -3.92
CA SER A 51 -29.80 -13.11 -4.97
C SER A 51 -28.31 -12.95 -4.77
N THR A 52 -27.89 -11.97 -3.98
CA THR A 52 -26.47 -11.64 -3.76
C THR A 52 -25.76 -12.78 -3.00
N LYS A 53 -24.69 -13.30 -3.58
CA LYS A 53 -23.84 -14.31 -2.95
C LYS A 53 -22.49 -13.75 -2.51
N ILE A 54 -21.99 -12.74 -3.20
CA ILE A 54 -20.73 -12.09 -2.89
C ILE A 54 -20.98 -10.59 -2.78
N GLN A 55 -20.56 -10.01 -1.67
CA GLN A 55 -20.55 -8.56 -1.49
C GLN A 55 -19.11 -8.09 -1.26
N ILE A 56 -18.70 -7.08 -2.00
CA ILE A 56 -17.40 -6.44 -1.87
C ILE A 56 -17.58 -5.13 -1.13
N ALA A 57 -16.78 -4.88 -0.12
CA ALA A 57 -16.80 -3.64 0.65
C ALA A 57 -15.39 -3.26 1.10
N THR A 58 -15.18 -1.97 1.39
CA THR A 58 -13.99 -1.58 2.16
C THR A 58 -14.22 -1.78 3.64
N VAL A 59 -13.14 -2.01 4.40
CA VAL A 59 -13.21 -2.13 5.87
C VAL A 59 -13.82 -0.87 6.47
N GLN A 60 -13.35 0.32 6.04
CA GLN A 60 -13.87 1.60 6.53
C GLN A 60 -15.36 1.80 6.19
N GLY A 61 -15.76 1.40 4.97
CA GLY A 61 -17.17 1.43 4.57
C GLY A 61 -18.04 0.53 5.45
N MET A 62 -17.55 -0.67 5.80
CA MET A 62 -18.25 -1.59 6.68
C MET A 62 -18.34 -1.06 8.12
N ILE A 63 -17.25 -0.48 8.63
CA ILE A 63 -17.23 0.15 9.96
C ILE A 63 -18.28 1.27 10.06
N LYS A 64 -18.35 2.15 9.05
CA LYS A 64 -19.36 3.20 9.00
C LYS A 64 -20.79 2.61 9.08
N ARG A 65 -21.06 1.56 8.31
CA ARG A 65 -22.38 0.91 8.32
C ARG A 65 -22.71 0.25 9.64
N LEU A 66 -21.75 -0.38 10.29
CA LEU A 66 -21.96 -1.14 11.52
C LEU A 66 -22.09 -0.25 12.76
N PHE A 67 -21.26 0.81 12.86
CA PHE A 67 -21.03 1.50 14.12
C PHE A 67 -21.36 3.00 14.10
N TYR A 68 -21.45 3.60 12.90
CA TYR A 68 -21.66 5.06 12.76
C TYR A 68 -22.85 5.40 11.86
N ASN A 69 -23.69 4.44 11.53
CA ASN A 69 -24.92 4.68 10.79
C ASN A 69 -26.12 4.56 11.75
N ASP A 70 -26.89 5.63 11.86
CA ASP A 70 -28.11 5.67 12.69
C ASP A 70 -29.29 4.96 12.03
N ASP A 71 -29.22 4.71 10.72
CA ASP A 71 -30.25 4.00 9.97
C ASP A 71 -30.14 2.48 10.18
N LYS A 72 -31.06 1.96 10.99
CA LYS A 72 -31.11 0.54 11.33
C LYS A 72 -31.43 -0.36 10.12
N GLU A 73 -32.10 0.17 9.10
CA GLU A 73 -32.45 -0.58 7.88
C GLU A 73 -31.24 -0.83 6.99
N GLU A 74 -30.22 0.00 7.09
CA GLU A 74 -28.96 -0.14 6.33
C GLU A 74 -27.87 -0.95 7.08
N LYS A 75 -28.13 -1.36 8.32
CA LYS A 75 -27.16 -2.10 9.13
C LYS A 75 -27.24 -3.60 8.84
N PRO A 76 -26.15 -4.24 8.39
CA PRO A 76 -26.12 -5.68 8.21
C PRO A 76 -26.39 -6.42 9.51
N SER A 77 -27.15 -7.52 9.43
CA SER A 77 -27.39 -8.38 10.59
C SER A 77 -26.14 -9.23 10.93
N VAL A 78 -26.03 -9.67 12.17
CA VAL A 78 -24.91 -10.50 12.66
C VAL A 78 -24.73 -11.78 11.80
N GLY A 79 -25.82 -12.41 11.41
CA GLY A 79 -25.83 -13.61 10.54
C GLY A 79 -25.92 -13.32 9.04
N GLN A 80 -25.57 -12.09 8.60
CA GLN A 80 -25.67 -11.67 7.21
C GLN A 80 -24.75 -12.45 6.27
N TYR A 81 -23.58 -12.85 6.76
CA TYR A 81 -22.55 -13.55 6.00
C TYR A 81 -22.13 -14.81 6.71
N ASP A 82 -21.80 -15.86 5.93
CA ASP A 82 -21.24 -17.10 6.45
C ASP A 82 -19.71 -17.10 6.43
N PHE A 83 -19.13 -16.33 5.48
CA PHE A 83 -17.68 -16.12 5.37
C PHE A 83 -17.34 -14.63 5.19
N ILE A 84 -16.24 -14.25 5.80
CA ILE A 84 -15.58 -12.96 5.57
C ILE A 84 -14.18 -13.25 5.03
N ILE A 85 -13.87 -12.76 3.84
CA ILE A 85 -12.54 -12.85 3.24
C ILE A 85 -11.94 -11.46 3.29
N ILE A 86 -10.76 -11.32 3.87
CA ILE A 86 -10.05 -10.05 4.02
C ILE A 86 -8.77 -10.12 3.22
N ASP A 87 -8.69 -9.31 2.19
CA ASP A 87 -7.49 -9.17 1.37
C ASP A 87 -6.51 -8.19 2.03
N GLU A 88 -5.22 -8.40 1.79
CA GLU A 88 -4.13 -7.63 2.40
C GLU A 88 -4.28 -7.51 3.92
N ALA A 89 -4.60 -8.62 4.58
CA ALA A 89 -4.95 -8.69 6.00
C ALA A 89 -3.85 -8.16 6.95
N HIS A 90 -2.63 -7.95 6.45
CA HIS A 90 -1.52 -7.31 7.17
C HIS A 90 -1.64 -5.79 7.22
N ARG A 91 -2.34 -5.15 6.26
CA ARG A 91 -2.38 -3.68 6.12
C ARG A 91 -3.09 -2.97 7.27
N GLY A 92 -3.86 -3.68 8.04
CA GLY A 92 -4.45 -3.15 9.26
C GLY A 92 -3.45 -2.51 10.25
N TYR A 93 -2.16 -2.53 9.92
CA TYR A 93 -1.05 -2.18 10.81
C TYR A 93 0.01 -1.28 10.17
N ALA A 94 -0.05 -1.03 8.86
CA ALA A 94 0.89 -0.15 8.19
C ALA A 94 0.34 1.27 8.12
N GLU A 95 1.15 2.24 8.54
CA GLU A 95 0.91 3.67 8.30
C GLU A 95 0.72 3.92 6.80
N ASP A 96 -0.53 4.00 6.34
CA ASP A 96 -0.82 4.49 5.00
C ASP A 96 -0.73 6.03 5.03
N LYS A 97 0.37 6.55 4.51
CA LYS A 97 0.68 7.99 4.41
C LYS A 97 -0.24 8.78 3.46
N GLU A 98 -1.29 8.16 2.92
CA GLU A 98 -2.26 8.83 2.04
C GLU A 98 -3.51 9.34 2.78
N LEU A 99 -3.54 9.24 4.10
CA LEU A 99 -4.57 9.91 4.89
C LEU A 99 -4.27 11.40 4.96
N SER A 100 -5.25 12.25 4.67
CA SER A 100 -5.10 13.69 4.81
C SER A 100 -4.66 14.05 6.24
N GLU A 101 -3.88 15.13 6.44
CA GLU A 101 -3.40 15.56 7.77
C GLU A 101 -4.53 15.69 8.82
N LYS A 102 -5.78 15.90 8.40
CA LYS A 102 -6.96 15.96 9.28
C LYS A 102 -7.37 14.58 9.79
N GLU A 103 -7.09 13.53 9.06
CA GLU A 103 -7.37 12.14 9.50
C GLU A 103 -6.23 11.58 10.36
N TYR A 104 -5.01 12.10 10.22
CA TYR A 104 -3.84 11.69 11.00
C TYR A 104 -4.00 11.97 12.51
N HIS A 105 -4.72 13.00 12.89
CA HIS A 105 -4.97 13.33 14.30
C HIS A 105 -5.99 12.42 15.01
N PHE A 106 -6.65 11.52 14.27
CA PHE A 106 -7.67 10.61 14.81
C PHE A 106 -7.26 9.13 14.79
N TYR A 107 -6.08 8.77 14.25
CA TYR A 107 -5.66 7.37 14.12
C TYR A 107 -4.50 7.05 15.06
N ASP A 108 -4.81 6.50 16.22
CA ASP A 108 -3.89 5.66 16.98
C ASP A 108 -3.82 4.29 16.29
N GLN A 109 -2.61 3.75 16.13
CA GLN A 109 -2.35 2.44 15.50
C GLN A 109 -3.13 1.30 16.20
N ASN A 110 -3.38 1.45 17.51
CA ASN A 110 -4.22 0.56 18.28
C ASN A 110 -5.70 0.63 17.87
N ASP A 111 -6.19 1.78 17.41
CA ASP A 111 -7.57 1.96 16.96
C ASP A 111 -7.84 1.23 15.63
N TYR A 112 -6.89 1.17 14.73
CA TYR A 112 -7.07 0.50 13.44
C TYR A 112 -7.12 -1.03 13.59
N VAL A 113 -6.26 -1.61 14.42
CA VAL A 113 -6.33 -3.04 14.82
C VAL A 113 -7.68 -3.33 15.45
N SER A 114 -8.15 -2.43 16.31
CA SER A 114 -9.45 -2.55 16.95
C SER A 114 -10.59 -2.53 15.94
N GLN A 115 -10.49 -1.77 14.85
CA GLN A 115 -11.53 -1.62 13.84
C GLN A 115 -11.69 -2.87 12.97
N TYR A 116 -10.59 -3.46 12.45
CA TYR A 116 -10.65 -4.73 11.74
C TYR A 116 -11.26 -5.83 12.60
N ARG A 117 -10.76 -5.95 13.83
CA ARG A 117 -11.26 -6.92 14.78
C ARG A 117 -12.74 -6.72 15.10
N ARG A 118 -13.17 -5.47 15.27
CA ARG A 118 -14.59 -5.16 15.50
C ARG A 118 -15.49 -5.59 14.34
N VAL A 119 -15.05 -5.47 13.09
CA VAL A 119 -15.82 -5.96 11.93
C VAL A 119 -15.88 -7.48 11.93
N VAL A 120 -14.76 -8.16 12.18
CA VAL A 120 -14.69 -9.63 12.24
C VAL A 120 -15.55 -10.15 13.39
N ASP A 121 -15.42 -9.58 14.58
CA ASP A 121 -16.13 -10.01 15.79
C ASP A 121 -17.65 -9.69 15.74
N TYR A 122 -18.06 -8.76 14.87
CA TYR A 122 -19.46 -8.41 14.73
C TYR A 122 -20.29 -9.50 14.07
N PHE A 123 -19.74 -10.21 13.09
CA PHE A 123 -20.45 -11.20 12.32
C PHE A 123 -20.24 -12.61 12.88
N ASP A 124 -21.30 -13.39 12.94
CA ASP A 124 -21.22 -14.83 13.18
C ASP A 124 -20.80 -15.55 11.88
N ALA A 125 -19.54 -15.35 11.50
CA ALA A 125 -18.96 -15.80 10.24
C ALA A 125 -17.54 -16.33 10.41
N THR A 126 -17.13 -17.25 9.53
CA THR A 126 -15.74 -17.69 9.47
C THR A 126 -14.90 -16.64 8.75
N ALA A 127 -13.91 -16.05 9.43
CA ALA A 127 -13.01 -15.07 8.86
C ALA A 127 -11.76 -15.74 8.26
N ILE A 128 -11.36 -15.31 7.06
CA ILE A 128 -10.17 -15.76 6.32
C ILE A 128 -9.36 -14.53 5.95
N GLY A 129 -8.16 -14.40 6.50
CA GLY A 129 -7.20 -13.38 6.11
C GLY A 129 -6.25 -13.88 5.02
N MET A 130 -6.06 -13.09 3.96
CA MET A 130 -5.07 -13.34 2.91
C MET A 130 -4.03 -12.24 2.94
N THR A 131 -2.76 -12.60 2.87
CA THR A 131 -1.65 -11.63 2.83
C THR A 131 -0.38 -12.26 2.26
N ALA A 132 0.38 -11.47 1.52
CA ALA A 132 1.73 -11.85 1.08
C ALA A 132 2.78 -11.64 2.18
N THR A 133 2.51 -10.77 3.16
CA THR A 133 3.45 -10.34 4.19
C THR A 133 2.80 -10.41 5.57
N PRO A 134 2.65 -11.62 6.16
CA PRO A 134 2.01 -11.76 7.47
C PRO A 134 2.82 -11.02 8.55
N ALA A 135 2.14 -10.17 9.30
CA ALA A 135 2.67 -9.52 10.49
C ALA A 135 2.28 -10.30 11.76
N LEU A 136 2.95 -10.04 12.87
CA LEU A 136 2.63 -10.70 14.16
C LEU A 136 1.15 -10.52 14.52
N GLN A 137 0.64 -9.32 14.35
CA GLN A 137 -0.74 -8.95 14.67
C GLN A 137 -1.76 -9.66 13.75
N THR A 138 -1.39 -10.02 12.51
CA THR A 138 -2.28 -10.82 11.64
C THR A 138 -2.62 -12.14 12.30
N THR A 139 -1.64 -12.72 13.01
CA THR A 139 -1.81 -13.97 13.76
C THR A 139 -2.74 -13.78 14.97
N ASP A 140 -2.77 -12.59 15.56
CA ASP A 140 -3.65 -12.30 16.71
C ASP A 140 -5.12 -12.23 16.31
N ILE A 141 -5.43 -11.85 15.04
CA ILE A 141 -6.81 -11.78 14.53
C ILE A 141 -7.25 -13.10 13.91
N PHE A 142 -6.41 -13.69 13.06
CA PHE A 142 -6.79 -14.83 12.22
C PHE A 142 -6.22 -16.17 12.71
N GLY A 143 -5.36 -16.17 13.73
CA GLY A 143 -4.65 -17.34 14.19
C GLY A 143 -3.45 -17.71 13.29
N LYS A 144 -2.93 -18.93 13.48
CA LYS A 144 -1.80 -19.42 12.67
C LYS A 144 -2.22 -19.63 11.21
N PRO A 145 -1.33 -19.34 10.23
CA PRO A 145 -1.60 -19.61 8.83
C PRO A 145 -2.02 -21.08 8.61
N VAL A 146 -3.13 -21.29 7.94
CA VAL A 146 -3.61 -22.63 7.53
C VAL A 146 -3.01 -23.08 6.20
N TYR A 147 -2.49 -22.13 5.42
CA TYR A 147 -1.77 -22.34 4.18
C TYR A 147 -0.69 -21.28 4.01
N SER A 148 0.48 -21.69 3.52
CA SER A 148 1.58 -20.79 3.19
C SER A 148 2.21 -21.22 1.88
N TYR A 149 2.37 -20.25 0.95
CA TYR A 149 3.05 -20.41 -0.33
C TYR A 149 4.22 -19.45 -0.34
N SER A 150 5.41 -19.98 -0.14
CA SER A 150 6.60 -19.15 0.05
C SER A 150 7.10 -18.54 -1.26
N TYR A 151 7.86 -17.44 -1.17
CA TYR A 151 8.56 -16.83 -2.30
C TYR A 151 9.42 -17.85 -3.05
N GLN A 152 10.20 -18.65 -2.31
CA GLN A 152 11.07 -19.68 -2.88
C GLN A 152 10.27 -20.71 -3.68
N GLN A 153 9.12 -21.15 -3.14
CA GLN A 153 8.27 -22.10 -3.87
C GLN A 153 7.69 -21.46 -5.14
N ALA A 154 7.29 -20.18 -5.08
CA ALA A 154 6.75 -19.46 -6.22
C ALA A 154 7.80 -19.25 -7.33
N VAL A 155 9.08 -19.06 -6.98
CA VAL A 155 10.21 -19.02 -7.93
C VAL A 155 10.43 -20.40 -8.56
N LEU A 156 10.46 -21.48 -7.76
CA LEU A 156 10.60 -22.84 -8.26
C LEU A 156 9.46 -23.25 -9.21
N ASP A 157 8.26 -22.80 -8.93
CA ASP A 157 7.06 -23.05 -9.74
C ASP A 157 6.95 -22.09 -10.95
N ASN A 158 7.94 -21.22 -11.19
CA ASN A 158 7.99 -20.20 -12.24
C ASN A 158 6.85 -19.16 -12.21
N TYR A 159 6.25 -18.89 -11.06
CA TYR A 159 5.28 -17.80 -10.88
C TYR A 159 5.94 -16.48 -10.53
N LEU A 160 7.11 -16.51 -9.89
CA LEU A 160 7.92 -15.34 -9.59
C LEU A 160 9.32 -15.49 -10.18
N VAL A 161 9.95 -14.37 -10.51
CA VAL A 161 11.34 -14.30 -10.92
C VAL A 161 12.19 -14.20 -9.65
N ASP A 162 13.31 -14.90 -9.63
CA ASP A 162 14.28 -14.75 -8.55
C ASP A 162 14.96 -13.37 -8.61
N HIS A 163 15.55 -12.94 -7.53
CA HIS A 163 16.23 -11.66 -7.43
C HIS A 163 17.66 -11.85 -6.92
N ASP A 164 18.54 -11.01 -7.42
CA ASP A 164 19.90 -10.90 -6.90
C ASP A 164 19.92 -10.22 -5.53
N ALA A 165 21.03 -10.37 -4.81
CA ALA A 165 21.24 -9.69 -3.56
C ALA A 165 21.18 -8.16 -3.76
N PRO A 166 20.55 -7.41 -2.83
CA PRO A 166 20.44 -5.96 -2.96
C PRO A 166 21.81 -5.28 -3.06
N THR A 167 21.98 -4.41 -4.04
CA THR A 167 23.16 -3.56 -4.15
C THR A 167 22.99 -2.31 -3.30
N ILE A 168 23.91 -2.07 -2.38
CA ILE A 168 23.90 -0.89 -1.52
C ILE A 168 24.81 0.18 -2.12
N ILE A 169 24.24 1.28 -2.61
CA ILE A 169 24.99 2.44 -3.09
C ILE A 169 25.44 3.26 -1.89
N LYS A 170 26.75 3.29 -1.64
CA LYS A 170 27.34 4.09 -0.58
C LYS A 170 27.85 5.41 -1.15
N THR A 171 27.37 6.53 -0.61
CA THR A 171 27.86 7.87 -0.91
C THR A 171 28.56 8.45 0.32
N LYS A 172 29.35 9.50 0.13
CA LYS A 172 29.98 10.21 1.25
C LYS A 172 28.91 10.72 2.24
N LEU A 173 27.84 11.31 1.72
CA LEU A 173 26.72 11.76 2.54
C LEU A 173 26.02 10.59 3.28
N SER A 174 25.91 9.41 2.66
CA SER A 174 25.32 8.24 3.33
C SER A 174 26.20 7.64 4.44
N GLN A 175 27.44 8.08 4.55
CA GLN A 175 28.37 7.65 5.63
C GLN A 175 28.48 8.69 6.74
N GLU A 176 28.50 9.97 6.37
CA GLU A 176 28.78 11.09 7.29
C GLU A 176 27.50 11.81 7.76
N GLY A 177 26.38 11.65 7.04
CA GLY A 177 25.16 12.43 7.29
C GLY A 177 25.22 13.81 6.61
N ILE A 178 24.17 14.60 6.84
CA ILE A 178 24.06 15.99 6.36
C ILE A 178 24.07 16.92 7.56
N HIS A 179 25.01 17.86 7.57
CA HIS A 179 25.20 18.82 8.66
C HIS A 179 25.14 20.24 8.14
N PHE A 180 24.18 21.01 8.62
CA PHE A 180 24.07 22.46 8.38
C PHE A 180 24.46 23.22 9.64
N LYS A 181 25.28 24.22 9.49
CA LYS A 181 25.67 25.10 10.61
C LYS A 181 24.65 26.22 10.81
N LYS A 182 24.51 26.69 12.04
CA LYS A 182 23.77 27.93 12.36
C LYS A 182 24.17 29.05 11.43
N GLY A 183 23.17 29.76 10.87
CA GLY A 183 23.38 30.86 9.93
C GLY A 183 23.59 30.43 8.48
N ALA A 184 23.63 29.11 8.19
CA ALA A 184 23.64 28.65 6.81
C ALA A 184 22.30 29.02 6.14
N GLU A 185 22.38 29.50 4.91
CA GLU A 185 21.20 29.73 4.06
C GLU A 185 20.84 28.43 3.36
N ILE A 186 19.63 27.96 3.57
CA ILE A 186 19.12 26.74 2.98
C ILE A 186 17.79 27.00 2.29
N ASP A 187 17.56 26.26 1.22
CA ASP A 187 16.29 26.27 0.53
C ASP A 187 15.37 25.24 1.17
N LEU A 188 14.27 25.71 1.74
CA LEU A 188 13.22 24.89 2.33
C LEU A 188 12.07 24.78 1.34
N PHE A 189 11.66 23.56 1.04
CA PHE A 189 10.44 23.31 0.29
C PHE A 189 9.25 23.26 1.25
N ASP A 190 8.36 24.23 1.11
CA ASP A 190 7.09 24.27 1.85
C ASP A 190 6.03 23.43 1.11
N GLN A 191 5.72 22.28 1.65
CA GLN A 191 4.73 21.36 1.05
C GLN A 191 3.32 21.95 0.97
N SER A 192 2.97 22.89 1.85
CA SER A 192 1.62 23.47 1.87
C SER A 192 1.39 24.51 0.78
N SER A 193 2.44 25.21 0.38
CA SER A 193 2.41 26.26 -0.65
C SER A 193 3.12 25.87 -1.95
N GLU A 194 3.68 24.66 -2.02
CA GLU A 194 4.50 24.14 -3.14
C GLU A 194 5.60 25.15 -3.58
N SER A 195 6.14 25.91 -2.63
CA SER A 195 7.11 26.97 -2.90
C SER A 195 8.43 26.71 -2.19
N ILE A 196 9.52 27.18 -2.82
CA ILE A 196 10.85 27.16 -2.22
C ILE A 196 11.07 28.51 -1.52
N LYS A 197 11.44 28.46 -0.24
CA LYS A 197 11.82 29.62 0.56
C LYS A 197 13.24 29.45 1.04
N SER A 198 14.08 30.44 0.78
CA SER A 198 15.45 30.50 1.34
C SER A 198 15.41 31.12 2.72
N GLU A 199 15.84 30.37 3.73
CA GLU A 199 15.89 30.83 5.12
C GLU A 199 17.25 30.56 5.75
N LYS A 200 17.64 31.44 6.67
CA LYS A 200 18.86 31.25 7.49
C LYS A 200 18.52 30.41 8.70
N LEU A 201 19.25 29.33 8.89
CA LEU A 201 19.06 28.45 10.01
C LEU A 201 19.29 29.12 11.35
N PRO A 202 18.33 29.08 12.29
CA PRO A 202 18.50 29.66 13.63
C PRO A 202 19.50 28.86 14.47
N ASP A 203 19.65 27.56 14.22
CA ASP A 203 20.52 26.64 14.93
C ASP A 203 21.19 25.61 13.99
N ASN A 204 22.16 24.84 14.52
CA ASN A 204 22.74 23.72 13.78
C ASN A 204 21.68 22.63 13.52
N MET A 205 21.62 22.14 12.29
CA MET A 205 20.71 21.07 11.90
C MET A 205 21.49 19.87 11.38
N ASN A 206 21.20 18.70 11.93
CA ASN A 206 21.87 17.46 11.57
C ASN A 206 20.85 16.43 11.12
N PHE A 207 21.13 15.76 10.01
CA PHE A 207 20.32 14.66 9.49
C PHE A 207 21.17 13.39 9.38
N GLU A 208 20.71 12.31 9.98
CA GLU A 208 21.31 11.00 9.82
C GLU A 208 20.82 10.34 8.52
N VAL A 209 21.50 9.29 8.09
CA VAL A 209 21.16 8.52 6.88
C VAL A 209 19.70 8.05 6.85
N LYS A 210 19.15 7.70 8.00
CA LYS A 210 17.74 7.30 8.14
C LYS A 210 16.73 8.40 7.81
N ASP A 211 17.18 9.67 7.83
CA ASP A 211 16.36 10.85 7.54
C ASP A 211 16.36 11.20 6.04
N PHE A 212 17.28 10.63 5.23
CA PHE A 212 17.40 10.91 3.82
C PHE A 212 16.16 10.44 3.06
N ASN A 213 15.71 11.31 2.14
CA ASN A 213 14.49 11.13 1.37
C ASN A 213 13.22 10.89 2.23
N LYS A 214 13.29 11.25 3.52
CA LYS A 214 12.14 11.29 4.44
C LYS A 214 11.96 12.68 5.03
N ARG A 215 12.97 13.16 5.78
CA ARG A 215 12.99 14.47 6.44
C ARG A 215 13.82 15.49 5.69
N VAL A 216 14.77 15.04 4.89
CA VAL A 216 15.63 15.86 4.05
C VAL A 216 15.76 15.23 2.66
N ILE A 217 15.45 16.00 1.63
CA ILE A 217 15.61 15.63 0.24
C ILE A 217 16.60 16.63 -0.36
N THR A 218 17.75 16.14 -0.83
CA THR A 218 18.76 16.99 -1.46
C THR A 218 18.99 16.58 -2.90
N GLU A 219 19.06 17.54 -3.80
CA GLU A 219 19.33 17.27 -5.20
C GLU A 219 20.70 16.63 -5.40
N SER A 220 21.72 17.09 -4.66
CA SER A 220 23.08 16.55 -4.77
C SER A 220 23.18 15.07 -4.43
N PHE A 221 22.49 14.62 -3.38
CA PHE A 221 22.44 13.19 -3.03
C PHE A 221 21.73 12.38 -4.11
N ASN A 222 20.54 12.83 -4.53
CA ASN A 222 19.76 12.14 -5.55
C ASN A 222 20.47 12.15 -6.91
N ARG A 223 21.22 13.19 -7.25
CA ARG A 223 22.03 13.23 -8.48
C ARG A 223 23.09 12.15 -8.51
N VAL A 224 23.86 11.98 -7.43
CA VAL A 224 24.87 10.91 -7.33
C VAL A 224 24.23 9.52 -7.51
N VAL A 225 23.06 9.31 -6.91
CA VAL A 225 22.33 8.05 -7.07
C VAL A 225 21.87 7.85 -8.52
N CYS A 226 21.30 8.89 -9.15
CA CYS A 226 20.84 8.83 -10.54
C CYS A 226 22.00 8.62 -11.52
N ASP A 227 23.14 9.29 -11.31
CA ASP A 227 24.35 9.09 -12.14
C ASP A 227 24.86 7.65 -12.03
N TYR A 228 24.90 7.09 -10.81
CA TYR A 228 25.28 5.71 -10.60
C TYR A 228 24.32 4.74 -11.31
N LEU A 229 23.02 4.96 -11.17
CA LEU A 229 22.00 4.12 -11.82
C LEU A 229 22.14 4.18 -13.34
N ALA A 230 22.31 5.38 -13.92
CA ALA A 230 22.44 5.54 -15.36
C ALA A 230 23.70 4.87 -15.92
N GLN A 231 24.81 4.88 -15.17
CA GLN A 231 26.09 4.32 -15.60
C GLN A 231 26.22 2.80 -15.40
N ASN A 232 25.58 2.27 -14.36
CA ASN A 232 25.86 0.91 -13.91
C ASN A 232 24.65 -0.04 -13.93
N CYS A 233 23.42 0.49 -13.90
CA CYS A 233 22.22 -0.32 -13.70
C CYS A 233 21.15 -0.14 -14.79
N LEU A 234 21.04 1.05 -15.38
CA LEU A 234 19.93 1.43 -16.26
C LEU A 234 20.47 1.96 -17.61
N ASN A 235 21.20 1.13 -18.34
CA ASN A 235 21.65 1.53 -19.67
C ASN A 235 20.47 1.53 -20.66
N PRO A 236 20.00 2.69 -21.17
CA PRO A 236 18.87 2.76 -22.08
C PRO A 236 19.13 2.12 -23.44
N ASN A 237 20.39 1.87 -23.78
CA ASN A 237 20.81 1.20 -25.02
C ASN A 237 20.91 -0.33 -24.84
N ASP A 238 20.68 -0.85 -23.65
CA ASP A 238 20.67 -2.28 -23.41
C ASP A 238 19.31 -2.87 -23.82
N PRO A 239 19.24 -3.73 -24.83
CA PRO A 239 18.00 -4.36 -25.25
C PRO A 239 17.40 -5.30 -24.18
N GLU A 240 18.21 -5.74 -23.21
CA GLU A 240 17.78 -6.58 -22.10
C GLU A 240 17.32 -5.76 -20.87
N LEU A 241 17.37 -4.42 -20.95
CA LEU A 241 16.89 -3.58 -19.88
C LEU A 241 15.41 -3.83 -19.58
N GLY A 242 15.15 -4.43 -18.44
CA GLY A 242 13.81 -4.74 -17.97
C GLY A 242 13.04 -3.51 -17.49
N LYS A 243 11.78 -3.71 -17.15
CA LYS A 243 10.96 -2.68 -16.51
C LYS A 243 11.53 -2.33 -15.14
N THR A 244 11.74 -1.05 -14.91
CA THR A 244 12.32 -0.53 -13.66
C THR A 244 11.27 0.23 -12.86
N LEU A 245 11.19 -0.04 -11.56
CA LEU A 245 10.34 0.68 -10.60
C LEU A 245 11.22 1.41 -9.59
N ILE A 246 11.02 2.72 -9.45
CA ILE A 246 11.73 3.56 -8.49
C ILE A 246 10.72 4.13 -7.49
N PHE A 247 10.96 3.89 -6.22
CA PHE A 247 10.14 4.45 -5.14
C PHE A 247 10.71 5.80 -4.70
N ALA A 248 9.87 6.83 -4.73
CA ALA A 248 10.18 8.17 -4.23
C ALA A 248 9.37 8.48 -2.96
N ALA A 249 9.83 9.44 -2.17
CA ALA A 249 9.17 9.80 -0.91
C ALA A 249 7.88 10.61 -1.11
N THR A 250 7.85 11.46 -2.17
CA THR A 250 6.72 12.33 -2.54
C THR A 250 6.66 12.46 -4.05
N ASP A 251 5.56 13.02 -4.59
CA ASP A 251 5.42 13.29 -6.01
C ASP A 251 6.51 14.26 -6.51
N SER A 252 6.76 15.35 -5.77
CA SER A 252 7.84 16.30 -6.11
C SER A 252 9.23 15.63 -6.11
N HIS A 253 9.46 14.67 -5.20
CA HIS A 253 10.69 13.88 -5.22
C HIS A 253 10.75 12.95 -6.45
N ALA A 254 9.64 12.37 -6.85
CA ALA A 254 9.57 11.56 -8.07
C ALA A 254 9.90 12.39 -9.31
N ASP A 255 9.35 13.60 -9.43
CA ASP A 255 9.66 14.54 -10.53
C ASP A 255 11.13 14.92 -10.56
N MET A 256 11.74 15.19 -9.40
CA MET A 256 13.18 15.44 -9.28
C MET A 256 13.99 14.25 -9.78
N VAL A 257 13.68 13.03 -9.34
CA VAL A 257 14.40 11.82 -9.76
C VAL A 257 14.27 11.61 -11.26
N VAL A 258 13.07 11.80 -11.84
CA VAL A 258 12.86 11.70 -13.30
C VAL A 258 13.72 12.71 -14.06
N ARG A 259 13.75 13.96 -13.59
CA ARG A 259 14.59 15.01 -14.20
C ARG A 259 16.07 14.64 -14.15
N LEU A 260 16.55 14.26 -12.96
CA LEU A 260 17.96 13.90 -12.75
C LEU A 260 18.37 12.69 -13.58
N LEU A 261 17.55 11.65 -13.65
CA LEU A 261 17.82 10.48 -14.50
C LEU A 261 17.91 10.82 -15.98
N LYS A 262 17.00 11.68 -16.48
CA LYS A 262 17.07 12.16 -17.87
C LYS A 262 18.36 12.93 -18.17
N GLU A 263 18.83 13.73 -17.22
CA GLU A 263 20.11 14.43 -17.33
C GLU A 263 21.29 13.45 -17.28
N SER A 264 21.28 12.51 -16.34
CA SER A 264 22.32 11.49 -16.20
C SER A 264 22.45 10.59 -17.45
N PHE A 265 21.33 10.18 -18.05
CA PHE A 265 21.34 9.41 -19.31
C PHE A 265 21.92 10.21 -20.48
N LYS A 266 21.64 11.51 -20.58
CA LYS A 266 22.26 12.37 -21.62
C LYS A 266 23.76 12.51 -21.45
N ASN A 267 24.25 12.46 -20.21
CA ASN A 267 25.66 12.59 -19.90
C ASN A 267 26.43 11.25 -20.02
N ALA A 268 25.71 10.14 -19.94
CA ALA A 268 26.28 8.79 -20.01
C ALA A 268 26.43 8.29 -21.46
N GLY A 269 25.88 8.95 -22.46
CA GLY A 269 26.00 8.63 -23.88
C GLY A 269 24.72 8.42 -24.59
#